data_5f377a83b75d6c32200546a955e7a3d7
#
_entry.id   5f377a83b75d6c32200546a955e7a3d7
#
_cell.length_a   1.000
_cell.length_b   1.000
_cell.length_c   1.000
_cell.angle_alpha   90.00
_cell.angle_beta   90.00
_cell.angle_gamma   90.00
#
_symmetry.space_group_name_H-M   'P 1'
#
loop_
_entity.id
_entity.type
_entity.pdbx_description
1 polymer ?
#
loop_
_entity_poly.entity_id
_entity_poly.type
_entity_poly.pdbx_seq_one_letter_code
_entity_poly.pdbx_strand_id
1 'polypeptide(L)'
;DILTMSGGGDFEGSDSDIRHNEVSNVWNSSGCQNYSLFLTKELKPKHNPQDKMINIIENSYLDNHDAIFVPTSIDSHFEHRLTNDLADSISRNKNISIIEYKTPSTLNNWSANMYVDISKILEHKMNMLEHFKSQQYHWYFEKDVIRHFHADFQSYKKGDKYVEQYKIKQMYRL
;
A
#
# COMPACT_ATOMS: atom_id res chain seq x y z
N ASP A 1 9.12 6.12 4.77
CA ASP A 1 9.64 4.77 4.49
C ASP A 1 8.56 3.90 3.87
N ILE A 2 8.95 2.99 2.99
CA ILE A 2 8.08 2.02 2.32
C ILE A 2 8.51 0.61 2.72
N LEU A 3 7.56 -0.20 3.17
CA LEU A 3 7.78 -1.61 3.46
C LEU A 3 6.93 -2.48 2.54
N THR A 4 7.57 -3.15 1.59
CA THR A 4 6.92 -4.09 0.68
C THR A 4 6.85 -5.47 1.32
N MET A 5 5.65 -5.93 1.64
CA MET A 5 5.41 -7.17 2.39
C MET A 5 5.58 -8.43 1.55
N SER A 6 5.21 -8.39 0.27
CA SER A 6 5.19 -9.54 -0.64
C SER A 6 5.50 -9.12 -2.08
N GLY A 7 6.23 -9.95 -2.81
CA GLY A 7 6.43 -9.82 -4.25
C GLY A 7 5.24 -10.32 -5.08
N GLY A 8 4.23 -10.87 -4.42
CA GLY A 8 3.00 -11.34 -5.05
C GLY A 8 3.25 -12.41 -6.10
N GLY A 9 3.53 -13.62 -5.73
CA GLY A 9 3.61 -14.68 -6.72
C GLY A 9 4.44 -15.86 -6.28
N ASP A 10 3.74 -16.86 -5.79
CA ASP A 10 4.24 -18.21 -5.65
C ASP A 10 3.69 -19.12 -6.78
N PHE A 11 3.29 -18.52 -7.91
CA PHE A 11 2.85 -19.27 -9.09
C PHE A 11 4.06 -19.68 -9.91
N GLU A 12 3.99 -20.84 -10.49
CA GLU A 12 4.96 -21.27 -11.50
C GLU A 12 5.03 -20.19 -12.60
N GLY A 13 6.21 -19.63 -12.84
CA GLY A 13 6.41 -18.51 -13.78
C GLY A 13 6.21 -17.10 -13.23
N SER A 14 5.92 -16.91 -11.93
CA SER A 14 5.94 -15.57 -11.32
C SER A 14 7.38 -15.19 -10.96
N ASP A 15 7.84 -14.09 -11.54
CA ASP A 15 9.18 -13.59 -11.27
C ASP A 15 9.14 -12.53 -10.17
N SER A 16 9.33 -12.99 -8.93
CA SER A 16 9.42 -12.09 -7.76
C SER A 16 10.62 -11.15 -7.86
N ASP A 17 11.67 -11.53 -8.59
CA ASP A 17 12.87 -10.71 -8.74
C ASP A 17 12.60 -9.53 -9.68
N ILE A 18 11.82 -9.72 -10.75
CA ILE A 18 11.36 -8.62 -11.61
C ILE A 18 10.58 -7.60 -10.79
N ARG A 19 9.58 -8.04 -10.02
CA ARG A 19 8.76 -7.14 -9.19
C ARG A 19 9.58 -6.42 -8.14
N HIS A 20 10.52 -7.10 -7.53
CA HIS A 20 11.43 -6.47 -6.58
C HIS A 20 12.24 -5.34 -7.23
N ASN A 21 12.81 -5.58 -8.41
CA ASN A 21 13.55 -4.56 -9.15
C ASN A 21 12.65 -3.39 -9.55
N GLU A 22 11.41 -3.64 -9.98
CA GLU A 22 10.43 -2.60 -10.29
C GLU A 22 10.11 -1.73 -9.07
N VAL A 23 9.80 -2.35 -7.94
CA VAL A 23 9.55 -1.65 -6.65
C VAL A 23 10.76 -0.79 -6.24
N SER A 24 11.96 -1.37 -6.28
CA SER A 24 13.19 -0.66 -5.92
C SER A 24 13.44 0.55 -6.83
N ASN A 25 13.23 0.40 -8.15
CA ASN A 25 13.40 1.50 -9.10
C ASN A 25 12.42 2.65 -8.84
N VAL A 26 11.17 2.34 -8.55
CA VAL A 26 10.14 3.34 -8.24
C VAL A 26 10.51 4.13 -7.00
N TRP A 27 10.76 3.45 -5.88
CA TRP A 27 10.97 4.13 -4.60
C TRP A 27 12.33 4.81 -4.49
N ASN A 28 13.37 4.25 -5.08
CA ASN A 28 14.68 4.91 -5.15
C ASN A 28 14.60 6.23 -5.94
N SER A 29 13.81 6.28 -7.01
CA SER A 29 13.61 7.50 -7.79
C SER A 29 12.81 8.57 -7.04
N SER A 30 11.99 8.18 -6.07
CA SER A 30 11.19 9.09 -5.24
C SER A 30 11.91 9.63 -4.01
N GLY A 31 13.12 9.15 -3.72
CA GLY A 31 13.88 9.49 -2.50
C GLY A 31 13.34 8.84 -1.23
N CYS A 32 12.42 7.89 -1.33
CA CYS A 32 11.93 7.11 -0.20
C CYS A 32 12.87 5.95 0.12
N GLN A 33 13.07 5.68 1.40
CA GLN A 33 13.71 4.42 1.81
C GLN A 33 12.73 3.28 1.56
N ASN A 34 13.20 2.25 0.87
CA ASN A 34 12.42 1.07 0.53
C ASN A 34 13.03 -0.18 1.16
N TYR A 35 12.20 -0.89 1.91
CA TYR A 35 12.52 -2.17 2.50
C TYR A 35 11.61 -3.25 1.89
N SER A 36 12.17 -4.40 1.58
CA SER A 36 11.42 -5.50 0.98
C SER A 36 11.56 -6.78 1.77
N LEU A 37 10.47 -7.25 2.36
CA LEU A 37 10.45 -8.50 3.13
C LEU A 37 10.42 -9.74 2.24
N PHE A 38 9.84 -9.68 1.06
CA PHE A 38 9.75 -10.82 0.15
C PHE A 38 11.10 -11.28 -0.42
N LEU A 39 12.16 -10.48 -0.27
CA LEU A 39 13.54 -10.89 -0.60
C LEU A 39 14.04 -12.02 0.27
N THR A 40 13.58 -12.08 1.48
CA THR A 40 13.85 -13.20 2.36
C THR A 40 12.80 -14.26 2.06
N LYS A 41 13.16 -15.30 1.31
CA LYS A 41 12.27 -16.45 1.01
C LYS A 41 11.53 -16.98 2.25
N GLU A 42 11.99 -16.59 3.44
CA GLU A 42 11.48 -16.95 4.73
C GLU A 42 10.19 -16.22 5.16
N LEU A 43 9.86 -15.06 4.58
CA LEU A 43 8.75 -14.18 5.03
C LEU A 43 7.54 -14.17 4.10
N LYS A 44 7.37 -15.20 3.29
CA LYS A 44 6.14 -15.34 2.49
C LYS A 44 4.95 -15.56 3.42
N PRO A 45 3.86 -14.77 3.32
CA PRO A 45 2.73 -14.83 4.26
C PRO A 45 2.19 -16.23 4.50
N LYS A 46 2.13 -17.08 3.48
CA LYS A 46 1.60 -18.44 3.63
C LYS A 46 2.57 -19.46 4.29
N HIS A 47 3.83 -19.09 4.50
CA HIS A 47 4.86 -19.97 5.06
C HIS A 47 5.42 -19.46 6.39
N ASN A 48 4.98 -18.29 6.86
CA ASN A 48 5.50 -17.71 8.09
C ASN A 48 4.39 -17.43 9.09
N PRO A 49 4.59 -17.84 10.35
CA PRO A 49 3.68 -17.48 11.42
C PRO A 49 3.56 -15.97 11.58
N GLN A 50 2.36 -15.48 11.87
CA GLN A 50 2.08 -14.06 12.03
C GLN A 50 2.92 -13.41 13.13
N ASP A 51 3.14 -14.13 14.24
CA ASP A 51 3.98 -13.69 15.36
C ASP A 51 5.42 -13.41 14.94
N LYS A 52 5.99 -14.25 14.07
CA LYS A 52 7.33 -14.02 13.50
C LYS A 52 7.36 -12.76 12.65
N MET A 53 6.35 -12.54 11.80
CA MET A 53 6.27 -11.35 10.95
C MET A 53 6.11 -10.08 11.80
N ILE A 54 5.24 -10.09 12.80
CA ILE A 54 5.06 -8.99 13.74
C ILE A 54 6.40 -8.65 14.41
N ASN A 55 7.08 -9.64 14.97
CA ASN A 55 8.35 -9.44 15.67
C ASN A 55 9.41 -8.78 14.77
N ILE A 56 9.54 -9.23 13.52
CA ILE A 56 10.50 -8.66 12.57
C ILE A 56 10.14 -7.20 12.25
N ILE A 57 8.88 -6.90 11.98
CA ILE A 57 8.44 -5.53 11.64
C ILE A 57 8.66 -4.60 12.83
N GLU A 58 8.26 -5.01 14.03
CA GLU A 58 8.39 -4.21 15.25
C GLU A 58 9.85 -3.86 15.60
N ASN A 59 10.76 -4.79 15.36
CA ASN A 59 12.14 -4.63 15.79
C ASN A 59 13.08 -4.10 14.70
N SER A 60 12.63 -4.07 13.45
CA SER A 60 13.52 -3.71 12.34
C SER A 60 13.06 -2.48 11.54
N TYR A 61 11.77 -2.11 11.59
CA TYR A 61 11.24 -1.13 10.64
C TYR A 61 10.38 -0.01 11.25
N LEU A 62 10.07 -0.05 12.54
CA LEU A 62 9.11 0.89 13.14
C LEU A 62 9.70 1.90 14.12
N ASP A 63 11.01 1.89 14.34
CA ASP A 63 11.61 2.88 15.21
C ASP A 63 11.43 4.29 14.62
N ASN A 64 10.93 5.21 15.46
CA ASN A 64 10.65 6.61 15.10
C ASN A 64 9.51 6.84 14.09
N HIS A 65 8.52 5.93 14.02
CA HIS A 65 7.32 6.13 13.23
C HIS A 65 6.10 6.34 14.12
N ASP A 66 5.29 7.36 13.80
CA ASP A 66 4.07 7.71 14.54
C ASP A 66 2.81 7.10 13.92
N ALA A 67 2.89 6.77 12.64
CA ALA A 67 1.77 6.19 11.89
C ALA A 67 2.23 5.21 10.81
N ILE A 68 1.38 4.22 10.53
CA ILE A 68 1.53 3.29 9.40
C ILE A 68 0.34 3.41 8.46
N PHE A 69 0.63 3.42 7.16
CA PHE A 69 -0.37 3.35 6.10
C PHE A 69 -0.45 1.92 5.60
N VAL A 70 -1.65 1.36 5.60
CA VAL A 70 -1.89 -0.04 5.22
C VAL A 70 -3.10 -0.17 4.28
N PRO A 71 -3.17 -1.22 3.45
CA PRO A 71 -4.40 -1.50 2.71
C PRO A 71 -5.56 -1.71 3.69
N THR A 72 -6.79 -1.37 3.28
CA THR A 72 -7.95 -1.63 4.13
C THR A 72 -8.18 -3.12 4.36
N SER A 73 -8.72 -3.47 5.55
CA SER A 73 -9.18 -4.84 5.85
C SER A 73 -10.43 -5.23 5.04
N ILE A 74 -11.17 -4.25 4.50
CA ILE A 74 -12.34 -4.47 3.64
C ILE A 74 -11.88 -4.58 2.19
N ASP A 75 -11.15 -5.64 1.89
CA ASP A 75 -10.51 -5.88 0.59
C ASP A 75 -10.73 -7.33 0.14
N SER A 76 -10.85 -7.55 -1.17
CA SER A 76 -10.97 -8.90 -1.73
C SER A 76 -9.63 -9.65 -1.74
N HIS A 77 -8.50 -8.92 -1.76
CA HIS A 77 -7.17 -9.50 -1.80
C HIS A 77 -6.72 -9.95 -0.39
N PHE A 78 -6.39 -11.24 -0.24
CA PHE A 78 -6.09 -11.79 1.08
C PHE A 78 -4.81 -11.22 1.71
N GLU A 79 -3.78 -10.89 0.93
CA GLU A 79 -2.54 -10.30 1.44
C GLU A 79 -2.75 -8.87 1.97
N HIS A 80 -3.71 -8.12 1.39
CA HIS A 80 -4.11 -6.82 1.91
C HIS A 80 -4.74 -6.97 3.31
N ARG A 81 -5.67 -7.92 3.47
CA ARG A 81 -6.28 -8.20 4.77
C ARG A 81 -5.24 -8.67 5.80
N LEU A 82 -4.35 -9.58 5.40
CA LEU A 82 -3.26 -10.05 6.28
C LEU A 82 -2.36 -8.89 6.73
N THR A 83 -1.98 -8.00 5.81
CA THR A 83 -1.16 -6.83 6.15
C THR A 83 -1.87 -5.92 7.15
N ASN A 84 -3.18 -5.74 6.99
CA ASN A 84 -3.99 -4.96 7.93
C ASN A 84 -4.06 -5.62 9.32
N ASP A 85 -4.27 -6.93 9.38
CA ASP A 85 -4.31 -7.70 10.64
C ASP A 85 -2.97 -7.64 11.40
N LEU A 86 -1.84 -7.70 10.67
CA LEU A 86 -0.52 -7.51 11.26
C LEU A 86 -0.37 -6.11 11.84
N ALA A 87 -0.83 -5.09 11.12
CA ALA A 87 -0.78 -3.70 11.57
C ALA A 87 -1.59 -3.46 12.85
N ASP A 88 -2.74 -4.10 13.02
CA ASP A 88 -3.54 -4.02 14.25
C ASP A 88 -2.76 -4.52 15.47
N SER A 89 -2.05 -5.63 15.32
CA SER A 89 -1.23 -6.21 16.38
C SER A 89 -0.05 -5.30 16.73
N ILE A 90 0.65 -4.81 15.72
CA ILE A 90 1.81 -3.93 15.84
C ILE A 90 1.42 -2.59 16.48
N SER A 91 0.33 -2.00 16.01
CA SER A 91 -0.17 -0.71 16.51
C SER A 91 -0.44 -0.75 18.01
N ARG A 92 -1.07 -1.81 18.49
CA ARG A 92 -1.34 -2.02 19.92
C ARG A 92 -0.05 -2.09 20.75
N ASN A 93 0.97 -2.76 20.24
CA ASN A 93 2.22 -2.97 20.98
C ASN A 93 3.11 -1.73 20.97
N LYS A 94 3.11 -0.97 19.87
CA LYS A 94 4.00 0.18 19.65
C LYS A 94 3.33 1.54 19.80
N ASN A 95 2.02 1.60 20.05
CA ASN A 95 1.23 2.85 20.09
C ASN A 95 1.33 3.67 18.79
N ILE A 96 1.34 2.99 17.64
CA ILE A 96 1.43 3.59 16.31
C ILE A 96 0.03 3.75 15.73
N SER A 97 -0.27 4.92 15.16
CA SER A 97 -1.55 5.19 14.49
C SER A 97 -1.67 4.37 13.19
N ILE A 98 -2.91 3.94 12.86
CA ILE A 98 -3.21 3.20 11.63
C ILE A 98 -4.07 4.05 10.71
N ILE A 99 -3.62 4.18 9.48
CA ILE A 99 -4.33 4.82 8.38
C ILE A 99 -4.52 3.81 7.26
N GLU A 100 -5.77 3.43 7.00
CA GLU A 100 -6.10 2.56 5.87
C GLU A 100 -6.18 3.35 4.58
N TYR A 101 -5.69 2.77 3.47
CA TYR A 101 -5.87 3.32 2.13
C TYR A 101 -6.70 2.41 1.24
N LYS A 102 -7.37 3.04 0.26
CA LYS A 102 -8.15 2.35 -0.76
C LYS A 102 -7.25 1.75 -1.83
N THR A 103 -7.56 0.53 -2.26
CA THR A 103 -6.91 -0.19 -3.37
C THR A 103 -7.93 -0.51 -4.46
N PRO A 104 -7.51 -0.91 -5.67
CA PRO A 104 -8.45 -1.37 -6.71
C PRO A 104 -9.29 -2.58 -6.32
N SER A 105 -8.86 -3.37 -5.34
CA SER A 105 -9.56 -4.56 -4.83
C SER A 105 -10.41 -4.28 -3.58
N THR A 106 -10.47 -3.03 -3.14
CA THR A 106 -11.30 -2.62 -1.99
C THR A 106 -12.79 -2.82 -2.29
N LEU A 107 -13.51 -3.43 -1.35
CA LEU A 107 -14.94 -3.71 -1.48
C LEU A 107 -15.79 -2.46 -1.30
N ASN A 108 -16.99 -2.46 -1.92
CA ASN A 108 -17.88 -1.30 -1.99
C ASN A 108 -18.44 -0.83 -0.63
N ASN A 109 -18.37 -1.66 0.41
CA ASN A 109 -18.82 -1.30 1.75
C ASN A 109 -17.75 -0.57 2.59
N TRP A 110 -16.58 -0.29 2.02
CA TRP A 110 -15.59 0.56 2.64
C TRP A 110 -15.91 2.04 2.41
N SER A 111 -15.61 2.88 3.40
CA SER A 111 -15.79 4.32 3.31
C SER A 111 -14.61 5.06 3.91
N ALA A 112 -14.14 6.10 3.23
CA ALA A 112 -13.10 7.00 3.71
C ALA A 112 -13.64 8.01 4.72
N ASN A 113 -12.76 8.48 5.61
CA ASN A 113 -13.01 9.64 6.49
C ASN A 113 -11.92 10.71 6.37
N MET A 114 -10.91 10.48 5.51
CA MET A 114 -9.85 11.43 5.19
C MET A 114 -9.59 11.43 3.69
N TYR A 115 -9.44 12.61 3.12
CA TYR A 115 -9.22 12.82 1.68
C TYR A 115 -8.02 13.74 1.48
N VAL A 116 -7.09 13.35 0.62
CA VAL A 116 -5.90 14.13 0.30
C VAL A 116 -5.95 14.54 -1.17
N ASP A 117 -5.92 15.84 -1.44
CA ASP A 117 -5.88 16.37 -2.81
C ASP A 117 -4.53 16.02 -3.47
N ILE A 118 -4.59 15.20 -4.51
CA ILE A 118 -3.43 14.77 -5.30
C ILE A 118 -3.45 15.34 -6.72
N SER A 119 -4.31 16.31 -7.01
CA SER A 119 -4.49 16.85 -8.38
C SER A 119 -3.18 17.32 -9.00
N LYS A 120 -2.28 17.89 -8.20
CA LYS A 120 -0.97 18.38 -8.68
C LYS A 120 0.08 17.28 -8.89
N ILE A 121 -0.11 16.11 -8.29
CA ILE A 121 0.87 15.02 -8.31
C ILE A 121 0.35 13.75 -9.00
N LEU A 122 -0.89 13.77 -9.51
CA LEU A 122 -1.49 12.60 -10.15
C LEU A 122 -0.66 12.11 -11.36
N GLU A 123 -0.19 13.03 -12.21
CA GLU A 123 0.65 12.67 -13.35
C GLU A 123 1.98 12.06 -12.89
N HIS A 124 2.57 12.58 -11.81
CA HIS A 124 3.77 11.98 -11.22
C HIS A 124 3.50 10.56 -10.72
N LYS A 125 2.38 10.35 -10.03
CA LYS A 125 1.94 9.02 -9.59
C LYS A 125 1.77 8.06 -10.77
N MET A 126 1.13 8.49 -11.85
CA MET A 126 0.96 7.65 -13.05
C MET A 126 2.31 7.28 -13.69
N ASN A 127 3.24 8.23 -13.76
CA ASN A 127 4.59 7.97 -14.26
C ASN A 127 5.34 6.94 -13.38
N MET A 128 5.19 7.03 -12.05
CA MET A 128 5.75 6.02 -11.15
C MET A 128 5.15 4.63 -11.41
N LEU A 129 3.84 4.54 -11.64
CA LEU A 129 3.16 3.28 -11.93
C LEU A 129 3.62 2.64 -13.27
N GLU A 130 4.08 3.43 -14.24
CA GLU A 130 4.64 2.92 -15.51
C GLU A 130 5.91 2.09 -15.33
N HIS A 131 6.60 2.20 -14.20
CA HIS A 131 7.76 1.37 -13.90
C HIS A 131 7.40 -0.09 -13.56
N PHE A 132 6.15 -0.36 -13.18
CA PHE A 132 5.66 -1.72 -12.92
C PHE A 132 5.29 -2.44 -14.23
N LYS A 133 6.25 -2.62 -15.12
CA LYS A 133 6.04 -3.17 -16.46
C LYS A 133 5.43 -4.57 -16.45
N SER A 134 5.83 -5.40 -15.50
CA SER A 134 5.28 -6.74 -15.32
C SER A 134 3.80 -6.76 -14.95
N GLN A 135 3.23 -5.61 -14.52
CA GLN A 135 1.85 -5.47 -14.07
C GLN A 135 0.95 -4.69 -15.04
N GLN A 136 1.52 -4.11 -16.11
CA GLN A 136 0.79 -3.24 -17.04
C GLN A 136 -0.36 -3.93 -17.79
N TYR A 137 -0.43 -5.26 -17.80
CA TYR A 137 -1.55 -6.00 -18.39
C TYR A 137 -2.84 -5.96 -17.55
N HIS A 138 -2.76 -5.50 -16.31
CA HIS A 138 -3.94 -5.35 -15.48
C HIS A 138 -4.69 -4.06 -15.81
N TRP A 139 -6.00 -4.15 -15.97
CA TRP A 139 -6.89 -3.05 -16.32
C TRP A 139 -6.78 -1.83 -15.40
N TYR A 140 -6.45 -2.02 -14.12
CA TYR A 140 -6.31 -0.93 -13.15
C TYR A 140 -5.01 -0.11 -13.31
N PHE A 141 -4.13 -0.47 -14.23
CA PHE A 141 -2.98 0.35 -14.64
C PHE A 141 -3.30 1.28 -15.83
N GLU A 142 -4.46 1.15 -16.45
CA GLU A 142 -4.88 2.06 -17.51
C GLU A 142 -5.06 3.48 -16.97
N LYS A 143 -4.50 4.48 -17.67
CA LYS A 143 -4.48 5.88 -17.19
C LYS A 143 -5.87 6.44 -16.90
N ASP A 144 -6.86 6.14 -17.72
CA ASP A 144 -8.23 6.61 -17.52
C ASP A 144 -8.89 5.93 -16.32
N VAL A 145 -8.56 4.67 -16.05
CA VAL A 145 -9.00 3.95 -14.85
C VAL A 145 -8.39 4.57 -13.60
N ILE A 146 -7.09 4.90 -13.63
CA ILE A 146 -6.41 5.58 -12.52
C ILE A 146 -7.04 6.93 -12.25
N ARG A 147 -7.30 7.75 -13.29
CA ARG A 147 -8.00 9.04 -13.16
C ARG A 147 -9.39 8.87 -12.56
N HIS A 148 -10.17 7.92 -13.07
CA HIS A 148 -11.52 7.64 -12.56
C HIS A 148 -11.48 7.18 -11.09
N PHE A 149 -10.54 6.33 -10.72
CA PHE A 149 -10.37 5.82 -9.36
C PHE A 149 -10.12 6.94 -8.33
N HIS A 150 -9.39 7.99 -8.75
CA HIS A 150 -9.05 9.13 -7.91
C HIS A 150 -9.98 10.34 -8.09
N ALA A 151 -10.92 10.32 -9.03
CA ALA A 151 -11.82 11.44 -9.28
C ALA A 151 -12.68 11.78 -8.05
N ASP A 152 -12.69 13.05 -7.65
CA ASP A 152 -13.52 13.54 -6.56
C ASP A 152 -14.87 14.05 -7.09
N PHE A 153 -15.88 13.19 -7.06
CA PHE A 153 -17.24 13.53 -7.48
C PHE A 153 -17.98 14.44 -6.49
N GLN A 154 -17.44 14.68 -5.30
CA GLN A 154 -18.08 15.54 -4.30
C GLN A 154 -17.58 16.99 -4.39
N SER A 155 -16.58 17.27 -5.20
CA SER A 155 -16.06 18.62 -5.37
C SER A 155 -16.89 19.40 -6.37
N TYR A 156 -17.78 20.29 -5.89
CA TYR A 156 -18.54 21.24 -6.74
C TYR A 156 -17.73 22.41 -7.28
N LYS A 157 -16.44 22.49 -7.01
CA LYS A 157 -15.58 23.56 -7.53
C LYS A 157 -15.13 23.21 -8.95
N LYS A 158 -15.14 24.19 -9.84
CA LYS A 158 -14.61 24.07 -11.21
C LYS A 158 -13.18 23.57 -11.21
N GLY A 159 -12.91 22.52 -11.95
CA GLY A 159 -11.63 21.88 -12.17
C GLY A 159 -11.67 20.41 -11.76
N ASP A 160 -10.96 19.58 -12.52
CA ASP A 160 -10.82 18.18 -12.19
C ASP A 160 -10.03 18.08 -10.88
N LYS A 161 -10.66 17.49 -9.88
CA LYS A 161 -10.01 17.20 -8.62
C LYS A 161 -9.81 15.71 -8.49
N TYR A 162 -8.62 15.38 -8.04
CA TYR A 162 -8.22 14.00 -7.76
C TYR A 162 -7.81 13.89 -6.30
N VAL A 163 -8.31 12.86 -5.64
CA VAL A 163 -8.04 12.64 -4.22
C VAL A 163 -7.59 11.21 -3.97
N GLU A 164 -6.71 11.05 -3.01
CA GLU A 164 -6.52 9.76 -2.34
C GLU A 164 -7.45 9.66 -1.15
N GLN A 165 -8.06 8.48 -1.01
CA GLN A 165 -9.05 8.18 0.00
C GLN A 165 -8.42 7.33 1.09
N TYR A 166 -8.54 7.81 2.33
CA TYR A 166 -8.00 7.16 3.50
C TYR A 166 -9.06 7.03 4.59
N LYS A 167 -8.81 6.10 5.50
CA LYS A 167 -9.60 5.95 6.72
C LYS A 167 -8.66 5.90 7.91
N ILE A 168 -8.76 6.89 8.79
CA ILE A 168 -8.11 6.81 10.10
C ILE A 168 -8.82 5.71 10.88
N LYS A 169 -8.16 4.58 11.05
CA LYS A 169 -8.67 3.41 11.76
C LYS A 169 -8.42 3.51 13.25
N GLN A 170 -7.22 3.95 13.61
CA GLN A 170 -6.79 4.13 14.99
C GLN A 170 -5.81 5.29 15.07
N MET A 171 -5.97 6.13 16.07
CA MET A 171 -5.08 7.27 16.33
C MET A 171 -4.59 7.21 17.77
N TYR A 172 -3.27 7.22 17.93
CA TYR A 172 -2.61 7.48 19.19
C TYR A 172 -2.23 8.95 19.27
N ARG A 173 -1.97 9.47 20.46
CA ARG A 173 -1.49 10.85 20.60
C ARG A 173 -0.13 11.00 19.92
N LEU A 174 -0.07 11.95 19.02
CA LEU A 174 1.17 12.47 18.46
C LEU A 174 1.87 13.35 19.48
#